data_e6d09bfc89e49725f0e50de9b0968d5c
#
_entry.id   e6d09bfc89e49725f0e50de9b0968d5c
#
_cell.length_a   1.000
_cell.length_b   1.000
_cell.length_c   1.000
_cell.angle_alpha   90.00
_cell.angle_beta   90.00
_cell.angle_gamma   90.00
#
_symmetry.space_group_name_H-M   'P 1'
#
loop_
_entity.id
_entity.type
_entity.pdbx_description
1 polymer ?
#
loop_
_entity_poly.entity_id
_entity_poly.type
_entity_poly.pdbx_seq_one_letter_code
_entity_poly.pdbx_strand_id
1 'polypeptide(L)'
;MSHQSELQLENKLIKQLIGLNYAAVQIQDGDALVSNLKSQLEVFNQITFTAKEFDAILNHLSKGNVFEKAKTLRDRFQLTKEDGTSFYVRFFNTEDTSQNLYQVTNQISLEGSYKNRYDVTLLVNGLPLVQIELKRSGLEIKEAFNQINRYQKHSFWSNDGLFQYVQLFV
;
A
#
# COMPACT_ATOMS: atom_id res chain seq x y z
N MET A 1 35.25 -7.79 2.49
CA MET A 1 33.89 -7.68 3.10
C MET A 1 32.90 -8.25 2.10
N SER A 2 32.15 -9.30 2.45
CA SER A 2 31.15 -9.86 1.52
C SER A 2 29.98 -8.86 1.37
N HIS A 3 29.76 -8.39 0.17
CA HIS A 3 28.60 -7.54 -0.11
C HIS A 3 27.32 -8.35 0.10
N GLN A 4 26.44 -7.89 0.98
CA GLN A 4 25.11 -8.47 1.13
C GLN A 4 24.32 -8.25 -0.18
N SER A 5 23.64 -9.28 -0.67
CA SER A 5 22.74 -9.14 -1.81
C SER A 5 21.50 -8.31 -1.43
N GLU A 6 20.86 -7.68 -2.41
CA GLU A 6 19.60 -6.94 -2.18
C GLU A 6 18.54 -7.83 -1.52
N LEU A 7 18.41 -9.08 -1.94
CA LEU A 7 17.51 -10.07 -1.33
C LEU A 7 17.83 -10.34 0.16
N GLN A 8 19.13 -10.35 0.54
CA GLN A 8 19.50 -10.50 1.96
C GLN A 8 19.10 -9.26 2.77
N LEU A 9 19.23 -8.07 2.19
CA LEU A 9 18.79 -6.81 2.80
C LEU A 9 17.26 -6.77 2.98
N GLU A 10 16.50 -7.16 1.95
CA GLU A 10 15.03 -7.27 2.02
C GLU A 10 14.60 -8.21 3.15
N ASN A 11 15.14 -9.43 3.17
CA ASN A 11 14.81 -10.42 4.20
C ASN A 11 15.14 -9.96 5.62
N LYS A 12 16.26 -9.23 5.78
CA LYS A 12 16.66 -8.66 7.06
C LYS A 12 15.69 -7.58 7.51
N LEU A 13 15.33 -6.68 6.59
CA LEU A 13 14.37 -5.60 6.85
C LEU A 13 12.99 -6.15 7.23
N ILE A 14 12.48 -7.13 6.48
CA ILE A 14 11.20 -7.78 6.78
C ILE A 14 11.20 -8.39 8.18
N LYS A 15 12.28 -9.10 8.56
CA LYS A 15 12.42 -9.67 9.90
C LYS A 15 12.40 -8.60 11.00
N GLN A 16 13.04 -7.45 10.77
CA GLN A 16 13.02 -6.32 11.71
C GLN A 16 11.61 -5.75 11.85
N LEU A 17 10.88 -5.58 10.73
CA LEU A 17 9.51 -5.07 10.73
C LEU A 17 8.54 -6.04 11.43
N ILE A 18 8.69 -7.35 11.22
CA ILE A 18 7.92 -8.36 11.98
C ILE A 18 8.18 -8.21 13.49
N GLY A 19 9.43 -7.96 13.89
CA GLY A 19 9.78 -7.67 15.29
C GLY A 19 9.17 -6.38 15.84
N LEU A 20 8.70 -5.49 14.97
CA LEU A 20 7.96 -4.26 15.28
C LEU A 20 6.43 -4.43 15.10
N ASN A 21 5.94 -5.66 15.10
CA ASN A 21 4.53 -6.02 14.97
C ASN A 21 3.89 -5.74 13.59
N TYR A 22 4.69 -5.67 12.51
CA TYR A 22 4.13 -5.72 11.17
C TYR A 22 3.78 -7.16 10.79
N ALA A 23 2.59 -7.38 10.27
CA ALA A 23 2.20 -8.68 9.71
C ALA A 23 2.84 -8.86 8.32
N ALA A 24 3.63 -9.92 8.13
CA ALA A 24 4.16 -10.25 6.82
C ALA A 24 3.05 -10.88 5.96
N VAL A 25 2.85 -10.35 4.74
CA VAL A 25 1.86 -10.83 3.78
C VAL A 25 2.49 -11.02 2.42
N GLN A 26 1.94 -11.94 1.63
CA GLN A 26 2.36 -12.14 0.24
C GLN A 26 1.36 -11.48 -0.69
N ILE A 27 1.79 -10.42 -1.36
CA ILE A 27 1.03 -9.69 -2.37
C ILE A 27 1.88 -9.67 -3.63
N GLN A 28 1.47 -10.41 -4.64
CA GLN A 28 2.28 -10.60 -5.85
C GLN A 28 2.02 -9.55 -6.92
N ASP A 29 0.78 -9.05 -7.00
CA ASP A 29 0.30 -8.18 -8.06
C ASP A 29 -0.77 -7.19 -7.55
N GLY A 30 -1.31 -6.39 -8.46
CA GLY A 30 -2.32 -5.39 -8.13
C GLY A 30 -3.66 -5.97 -7.70
N ASP A 31 -4.07 -7.08 -8.27
CA ASP A 31 -5.35 -7.72 -7.92
C ASP A 31 -5.28 -8.29 -6.50
N ALA A 32 -4.15 -8.90 -6.15
CA ALA A 32 -3.87 -9.32 -4.78
C ALA A 32 -3.81 -8.14 -3.80
N LEU A 33 -3.27 -6.99 -4.24
CA LEU A 33 -3.24 -5.77 -3.44
C LEU A 33 -4.66 -5.24 -3.17
N VAL A 34 -5.50 -5.19 -4.19
CA VAL A 34 -6.92 -4.77 -4.08
C VAL A 34 -7.70 -5.73 -3.18
N SER A 35 -7.50 -7.04 -3.34
CA SER A 35 -8.12 -8.08 -2.50
C SER A 35 -7.68 -7.96 -1.03
N ASN A 36 -6.39 -7.70 -0.78
CA ASN A 36 -5.87 -7.44 0.55
C ASN A 36 -6.47 -6.17 1.16
N LEU A 37 -6.60 -5.10 0.37
CA LEU A 37 -7.22 -3.86 0.82
C LEU A 37 -8.65 -4.11 1.32
N LYS A 38 -9.46 -4.86 0.55
CA LYS A 38 -10.81 -5.23 0.97
C LYS A 38 -10.80 -5.91 2.33
N SER A 39 -10.02 -6.97 2.46
CA SER A 39 -9.93 -7.77 3.69
C SER A 39 -9.48 -6.93 4.89
N GLN A 40 -8.49 -6.06 4.70
CA GLN A 40 -7.98 -5.21 5.78
C GLN A 40 -9.00 -4.13 6.18
N LEU A 41 -9.71 -3.51 5.23
CA LEU A 41 -10.76 -2.54 5.53
C LEU A 41 -11.95 -3.19 6.24
N GLU A 42 -12.31 -4.43 5.88
CA GLU A 42 -13.35 -5.19 6.55
C GLU A 42 -13.00 -5.47 8.02
N VAL A 43 -11.76 -5.90 8.29
CA VAL A 43 -11.27 -6.12 9.65
C VAL A 43 -11.22 -4.80 10.43
N PHE A 44 -10.64 -3.76 9.84
CA PHE A 44 -10.46 -2.46 10.50
C PHE A 44 -11.78 -1.77 10.82
N ASN A 45 -12.78 -1.89 9.95
CA ASN A 45 -14.11 -1.31 10.14
C ASN A 45 -15.11 -2.27 10.81
N GLN A 46 -14.74 -3.52 11.06
CA GLN A 46 -15.60 -4.56 11.65
C GLN A 46 -16.90 -4.78 10.85
N ILE A 47 -16.78 -4.81 9.52
CA ILE A 47 -17.90 -4.95 8.58
C ILE A 47 -17.45 -5.75 7.36
N THR A 48 -18.37 -6.46 6.73
CA THR A 48 -18.14 -7.11 5.43
C THR A 48 -18.77 -6.28 4.32
N PHE A 49 -18.06 -6.10 3.21
CA PHE A 49 -18.54 -5.37 2.04
C PHE A 49 -18.95 -6.33 0.93
N THR A 50 -20.10 -6.08 0.31
CA THR A 50 -20.44 -6.71 -0.97
C THR A 50 -19.47 -6.23 -2.07
N ALA A 51 -19.47 -6.90 -3.22
CA ALA A 51 -18.64 -6.45 -4.35
C ALA A 51 -18.97 -5.00 -4.76
N LYS A 52 -20.26 -4.68 -4.87
CA LYS A 52 -20.73 -3.35 -5.25
C LYS A 52 -20.40 -2.26 -4.23
N GLU A 53 -20.48 -2.58 -2.94
CA GLU A 53 -20.07 -1.68 -1.86
C GLU A 53 -18.56 -1.43 -1.90
N PHE A 54 -17.77 -2.46 -2.15
CA PHE A 54 -16.32 -2.31 -2.28
C PHE A 54 -15.92 -1.54 -3.54
N ASP A 55 -16.61 -1.74 -4.67
CA ASP A 55 -16.42 -0.93 -5.88
C ASP A 55 -16.69 0.56 -5.61
N ALA A 56 -17.70 0.89 -4.80
CA ALA A 56 -17.95 2.27 -4.40
C ALA A 56 -16.79 2.84 -3.55
N ILE A 57 -16.19 2.03 -2.69
CA ILE A 57 -14.98 2.40 -1.92
C ILE A 57 -13.79 2.64 -2.85
N LEU A 58 -13.52 1.74 -3.80
CA LEU A 58 -12.44 1.89 -4.79
C LEU A 58 -12.64 3.14 -5.64
N ASN A 59 -13.87 3.39 -6.10
CA ASN A 59 -14.22 4.61 -6.83
C ASN A 59 -13.99 5.88 -6.00
N HIS A 60 -14.25 5.85 -4.70
CA HIS A 60 -13.95 6.97 -3.82
C HIS A 60 -12.42 7.17 -3.68
N LEU A 61 -11.67 6.08 -3.48
CA LEU A 61 -10.22 6.10 -3.35
C LEU A 61 -9.50 6.49 -4.66
N SER A 62 -10.08 6.25 -5.83
CA SER A 62 -9.47 6.61 -7.12
C SER A 62 -9.42 8.11 -7.38
N LYS A 63 -10.27 8.90 -6.71
CA LYS A 63 -10.44 10.33 -6.95
C LYS A 63 -9.30 11.16 -6.34
N GLY A 64 -9.09 12.32 -6.94
CA GLY A 64 -8.21 13.36 -6.41
C GLY A 64 -6.73 13.15 -6.73
N ASN A 65 -5.97 14.19 -6.50
CA ASN A 65 -4.50 14.19 -6.57
C ASN A 65 -3.88 13.68 -5.27
N VAL A 66 -2.56 13.59 -5.19
CA VAL A 66 -1.81 13.06 -4.02
C VAL A 66 -2.18 13.79 -2.72
N PHE A 67 -2.37 15.12 -2.75
CA PHE A 67 -2.74 15.90 -1.56
C PHE A 67 -4.18 15.61 -1.13
N GLU A 68 -5.10 15.47 -2.07
CA GLU A 68 -6.50 15.11 -1.80
C GLU A 68 -6.59 13.69 -1.25
N LYS A 69 -5.79 12.75 -1.77
CA LYS A 69 -5.70 11.39 -1.24
C LYS A 69 -5.21 11.36 0.21
N ALA A 70 -4.23 12.20 0.58
CA ALA A 70 -3.80 12.33 1.97
C ALA A 70 -4.92 12.85 2.91
N LYS A 71 -5.85 13.67 2.41
CA LYS A 71 -7.07 14.05 3.15
C LYS A 71 -8.05 12.89 3.24
N THR A 72 -8.29 12.20 2.12
CA THR A 72 -9.18 11.02 2.06
C THR A 72 -8.82 9.98 3.13
N LEU A 73 -7.53 9.77 3.40
CA LEU A 73 -7.09 8.83 4.45
C LEU A 73 -7.57 9.23 5.86
N ARG A 74 -7.72 10.52 6.13
CA ARG A 74 -8.12 11.06 7.44
C ARG A 74 -9.63 11.25 7.56
N ASP A 75 -10.32 11.32 6.43
CA ASP A 75 -11.76 11.53 6.37
C ASP A 75 -12.51 10.19 6.46
N ARG A 76 -13.81 10.28 6.69
CA ARG A 76 -14.72 9.13 6.65
C ARG A 76 -15.49 9.16 5.34
N PHE A 77 -15.60 8.02 4.69
CA PHE A 77 -16.43 7.86 3.51
C PHE A 77 -17.82 7.34 3.89
N GLN A 78 -18.87 8.11 3.60
CA GLN A 78 -20.24 7.64 3.77
C GLN A 78 -20.59 6.67 2.63
N LEU A 79 -20.69 5.40 2.98
CA LEU A 79 -21.11 4.33 2.09
C LEU A 79 -22.61 4.08 2.28
N THR A 80 -23.37 4.12 1.20
CA THR A 80 -24.75 3.62 1.20
C THR A 80 -24.73 2.13 0.92
N LYS A 81 -25.17 1.32 1.86
CA LYS A 81 -25.25 -0.13 1.75
C LYS A 81 -26.37 -0.57 0.82
N GLU A 82 -26.31 -1.82 0.37
CA GLU A 82 -27.36 -2.36 -0.53
C GLU A 82 -28.73 -2.45 0.14
N ASP A 83 -28.80 -2.54 1.46
CA ASP A 83 -30.04 -2.49 2.24
C ASP A 83 -30.58 -1.07 2.45
N GLY A 84 -29.92 -0.04 1.90
CA GLY A 84 -30.28 1.37 2.01
C GLY A 84 -29.78 2.05 3.29
N THR A 85 -29.12 1.34 4.20
CA THR A 85 -28.52 1.96 5.38
C THR A 85 -27.20 2.66 5.03
N SER A 86 -26.77 3.60 5.86
CA SER A 86 -25.49 4.28 5.69
C SER A 86 -24.47 3.77 6.70
N PHE A 87 -23.24 3.61 6.23
CA PHE A 87 -22.08 3.24 7.05
C PHE A 87 -20.92 4.20 6.75
N TYR A 88 -20.16 4.59 7.79
CA TYR A 88 -18.98 5.45 7.63
C TYR A 88 -17.71 4.62 7.62
N VAL A 89 -17.15 4.40 6.43
CA VAL A 89 -15.88 3.71 6.25
C VAL A 89 -14.74 4.61 6.69
N ARG A 90 -13.89 4.10 7.57
CA ARG A 90 -12.62 4.75 7.96
C ARG A 90 -11.48 4.07 7.23
N PHE A 91 -10.51 4.86 6.77
CA PHE A 91 -9.31 4.36 6.11
C PHE A 91 -8.09 4.35 7.03
N PHE A 92 -8.06 5.26 8.00
CA PHE A 92 -6.98 5.40 8.95
C PHE A 92 -7.49 5.91 10.31
N ASN A 93 -6.91 5.43 11.40
CA ASN A 93 -7.16 5.98 12.73
C ASN A 93 -6.02 6.95 13.08
N THR A 94 -6.33 8.26 13.08
CA THR A 94 -5.38 9.33 13.40
C THR A 94 -5.29 9.63 14.88
N GLU A 95 -6.31 9.26 15.67
CA GLU A 95 -6.39 9.52 17.09
C GLU A 95 -5.58 8.49 17.89
N ASP A 96 -5.68 7.21 17.47
CA ASP A 96 -4.91 6.12 18.04
C ASP A 96 -4.31 5.26 16.93
N THR A 97 -3.06 5.56 16.59
CA THR A 97 -2.36 4.88 15.51
C THR A 97 -2.11 3.40 15.79
N SER A 98 -2.12 2.97 17.06
CA SER A 98 -1.94 1.57 17.43
C SER A 98 -3.09 0.66 16.99
N GLN A 99 -4.26 1.23 16.70
CA GLN A 99 -5.42 0.50 16.20
C GLN A 99 -5.39 0.25 14.69
N ASN A 100 -4.43 0.81 13.97
CA ASN A 100 -4.27 0.51 12.54
C ASN A 100 -3.61 -0.86 12.36
N LEU A 101 -3.92 -1.50 11.24
CA LEU A 101 -3.35 -2.79 10.84
C LEU A 101 -2.11 -2.56 9.99
N TYR A 102 -0.95 -2.94 10.50
CA TYR A 102 0.33 -2.75 9.83
C TYR A 102 0.80 -4.03 9.16
N GLN A 103 1.10 -3.95 7.86
CA GLN A 103 1.57 -5.09 7.08
C GLN A 103 2.86 -4.72 6.33
N VAL A 104 3.69 -5.72 6.06
CA VAL A 104 4.83 -5.64 5.17
C VAL A 104 4.75 -6.72 4.10
N THR A 105 5.04 -6.32 2.87
CA THR A 105 5.16 -7.23 1.74
C THR A 105 6.37 -6.84 0.91
N ASN A 106 6.85 -7.76 0.07
CA ASN A 106 7.95 -7.50 -0.85
C ASN A 106 7.64 -8.04 -2.24
N GLN A 107 8.40 -7.55 -3.22
CA GLN A 107 8.40 -8.07 -4.58
C GLN A 107 7.04 -7.96 -5.29
N ILE A 108 6.22 -6.94 -4.95
CA ILE A 108 4.98 -6.66 -5.68
C ILE A 108 5.33 -6.31 -7.12
N SER A 109 4.71 -7.01 -8.07
CA SER A 109 4.86 -6.73 -9.50
C SER A 109 3.59 -6.05 -10.01
N LEU A 110 3.74 -4.85 -10.56
CA LEU A 110 2.65 -4.15 -11.24
C LEU A 110 2.91 -4.13 -12.74
N GLU A 111 1.92 -4.54 -13.51
CA GLU A 111 1.93 -4.43 -14.96
C GLU A 111 1.29 -3.11 -15.37
N GLY A 112 2.08 -2.24 -15.96
CA GLY A 112 1.66 -0.98 -16.59
C GLY A 112 2.33 -0.89 -17.93
N SER A 113 2.72 0.33 -18.35
CA SER A 113 3.56 0.52 -19.56
C SER A 113 4.90 -0.23 -19.48
N TYR A 114 5.33 -0.55 -18.26
CA TYR A 114 6.50 -1.38 -17.92
C TYR A 114 6.17 -2.27 -16.74
N LYS A 115 6.70 -3.49 -16.73
CA LYS A 115 6.64 -4.37 -15.55
C LYS A 115 7.61 -3.83 -14.50
N ASN A 116 7.09 -3.32 -13.40
CA ASN A 116 7.88 -2.85 -12.26
C ASN A 116 7.71 -3.79 -11.08
N ARG A 117 8.80 -4.00 -10.37
CA ARG A 117 8.84 -4.80 -9.15
C ARG A 117 9.35 -3.94 -8.01
N TYR A 118 8.58 -3.87 -6.96
CA TYR A 118 8.84 -3.07 -5.77
C TYR A 118 9.51 -3.91 -4.70
N ASP A 119 10.63 -3.45 -4.14
CA ASP A 119 11.43 -4.25 -3.21
C ASP A 119 10.65 -4.51 -1.92
N VAL A 120 10.35 -3.49 -1.13
CA VAL A 120 9.56 -3.63 0.11
C VAL A 120 8.49 -2.55 0.18
N THR A 121 7.26 -2.95 0.49
CA THR A 121 6.13 -2.04 0.66
C THR A 121 5.52 -2.20 2.04
N LEU A 122 5.31 -1.09 2.75
CA LEU A 122 4.56 -1.08 4.00
C LEU A 122 3.13 -0.64 3.73
N LEU A 123 2.19 -1.42 4.28
CA LEU A 123 0.78 -1.12 4.16
C LEU A 123 0.20 -0.80 5.52
N VAL A 124 -0.76 0.12 5.52
CA VAL A 124 -1.58 0.43 6.70
C VAL A 124 -3.03 0.27 6.31
N ASN A 125 -3.76 -0.57 7.03
CA ASN A 125 -5.15 -0.95 6.71
C ASN A 125 -5.32 -1.41 5.25
N GLY A 126 -4.28 -2.04 4.69
CA GLY A 126 -4.24 -2.52 3.31
C GLY A 126 -3.81 -1.49 2.26
N LEU A 127 -3.64 -0.21 2.62
CA LEU A 127 -3.17 0.84 1.70
C LEU A 127 -1.64 0.93 1.72
N PRO A 128 -0.96 0.95 0.55
CA PRO A 128 0.48 1.11 0.47
C PRO A 128 0.87 2.56 0.80
N LEU A 129 1.51 2.78 1.94
CA LEU A 129 1.88 4.13 2.39
C LEU A 129 3.38 4.40 2.31
N VAL A 130 4.22 3.37 2.37
CA VAL A 130 5.68 3.52 2.29
C VAL A 130 6.25 2.54 1.28
N GLN A 131 7.08 3.05 0.39
CA GLN A 131 7.86 2.26 -0.56
C GLN A 131 9.34 2.36 -0.21
N ILE A 132 10.00 1.22 -0.07
CA ILE A 132 11.43 1.12 0.25
C ILE A 132 12.13 0.43 -0.92
N GLU A 133 13.16 1.09 -1.47
CA GLU A 133 14.03 0.55 -2.50
C GLU A 133 15.41 0.27 -1.91
N LEU A 134 15.84 -0.96 -2.02
CA LEU A 134 17.10 -1.42 -1.42
C LEU A 134 18.18 -1.56 -2.47
N LYS A 135 19.35 -1.01 -2.20
CA LYS A 135 20.52 -1.14 -3.05
C LYS A 135 21.68 -1.72 -2.24
N ARG A 136 22.44 -2.61 -2.86
CA ARG A 136 23.67 -3.14 -2.25
C ARG A 136 24.67 -2.00 -2.02
N SER A 137 25.47 -2.12 -0.99
CA SER A 137 26.53 -1.17 -0.69
C SER A 137 27.48 -1.00 -1.90
N GLY A 138 27.83 0.25 -2.21
CA GLY A 138 28.69 0.60 -3.33
C GLY A 138 27.98 1.03 -4.61
N LEU A 139 26.64 0.97 -4.67
CA LEU A 139 25.85 1.60 -5.73
C LEU A 139 25.47 3.03 -5.34
N GLU A 140 25.35 3.89 -6.35
CA GLU A 140 24.95 5.27 -6.09
C GLU A 140 23.46 5.35 -5.70
N ILE A 141 23.14 6.13 -4.68
CA ILE A 141 21.75 6.45 -4.27
C ILE A 141 20.92 7.00 -5.45
N LYS A 142 21.60 7.63 -6.41
CA LYS A 142 20.98 8.13 -7.64
C LYS A 142 20.27 7.04 -8.45
N GLU A 143 20.71 5.80 -8.39
CA GLU A 143 20.04 4.67 -9.08
C GLU A 143 18.70 4.36 -8.44
N ALA A 144 18.62 4.32 -7.10
CA ALA A 144 17.35 4.16 -6.37
C ALA A 144 16.38 5.31 -6.68
N PHE A 145 16.88 6.55 -6.67
CA PHE A 145 16.09 7.74 -7.01
C PHE A 145 15.54 7.67 -8.45
N ASN A 146 16.36 7.26 -9.42
CA ASN A 146 15.92 7.09 -10.80
C ASN A 146 14.87 5.98 -10.95
N GLN A 147 14.94 4.93 -10.13
CA GLN A 147 13.97 3.85 -10.11
C GLN A 147 12.62 4.33 -9.55
N ILE A 148 12.62 5.07 -8.45
CA ILE A 148 11.42 5.70 -7.87
C ILE A 148 10.78 6.66 -8.88
N ASN A 149 11.55 7.48 -9.57
CA ASN A 149 11.02 8.39 -10.61
C ASN A 149 10.37 7.63 -11.78
N ARG A 150 10.90 6.46 -12.16
CA ARG A 150 10.26 5.61 -13.17
C ARG A 150 8.92 5.07 -12.67
N TYR A 151 8.84 4.66 -11.42
CA TYR A 151 7.60 4.18 -10.81
C TYR A 151 6.52 5.26 -10.80
N GLN A 152 6.85 6.49 -10.41
CA GLN A 152 5.92 7.62 -10.44
C GLN A 152 5.37 7.89 -11.84
N LYS A 153 6.21 7.78 -12.88
CA LYS A 153 5.79 8.08 -14.25
C LYS A 153 4.97 6.98 -14.91
N HIS A 154 5.19 5.72 -14.53
CA HIS A 154 4.75 4.59 -15.37
C HIS A 154 3.91 3.53 -14.65
N SER A 155 3.87 3.47 -13.32
CA SER A 155 3.26 2.36 -12.59
C SER A 155 2.28 2.74 -11.50
N PHE A 156 2.41 3.92 -10.88
CA PHE A 156 1.53 4.30 -9.77
C PHE A 156 0.07 4.52 -10.20
N TRP A 157 -0.18 4.62 -11.50
CA TRP A 157 -1.51 4.80 -12.08
C TRP A 157 -2.17 3.50 -12.54
N SER A 158 -1.47 2.36 -12.42
CA SER A 158 -2.03 1.04 -12.75
C SER A 158 -2.80 0.46 -11.54
N ASN A 159 -3.69 -0.48 -11.81
CA ASN A 159 -4.46 -1.22 -10.81
C ASN A 159 -5.17 -0.31 -9.78
N ASP A 160 -6.11 0.50 -10.25
CA ASP A 160 -6.92 1.44 -9.48
C ASP A 160 -6.12 2.53 -8.74
N GLY A 161 -4.84 2.64 -9.04
CA GLY A 161 -3.99 3.71 -8.55
C GLY A 161 -3.67 3.68 -7.06
N LEU A 162 -3.72 2.52 -6.38
CA LEU A 162 -3.46 2.40 -4.94
C LEU A 162 -2.05 2.87 -4.55
N PHE A 163 -1.04 2.71 -5.42
CA PHE A 163 0.30 3.24 -5.16
C PHE A 163 0.39 4.77 -5.15
N GLN A 164 -0.67 5.47 -5.59
CA GLN A 164 -0.77 6.92 -5.39
C GLN A 164 -0.93 7.32 -3.91
N TYR A 165 -1.23 6.37 -3.04
CA TYR A 165 -1.28 6.57 -1.60
C TYR A 165 0.09 6.52 -0.92
N VAL A 166 1.15 6.15 -1.63
CA VAL A 166 2.51 6.18 -1.08
C VAL A 166 2.89 7.60 -0.72
N GLN A 167 3.17 7.82 0.57
CA GLN A 167 3.52 9.12 1.14
C GLN A 167 5.01 9.24 1.40
N LEU A 168 5.72 8.12 1.52
CA LEU A 168 7.14 8.09 1.83
C LEU A 168 7.87 7.10 0.93
N PHE A 169 8.97 7.56 0.35
CA PHE A 169 9.96 6.75 -0.36
C PHE A 169 11.27 6.75 0.43
N VAL A 170 11.85 5.56 0.62
CA VAL A 170 13.06 5.32 1.41
C VAL A 170 14.09 4.55 0.58
#